data_6e17a1acf35376252299c9cf179b1460
#
_entry.id   6e17a1acf35376252299c9cf179b1460
#
_cell.length_a   1.000
_cell.length_b   1.000
_cell.length_c   1.000
_cell.angle_alpha   90.00
_cell.angle_beta   90.00
_cell.angle_gamma   90.00
#
_symmetry.space_group_name_H-M   'P 1'
#
loop_
_entity.id
_entity.type
_entity.pdbx_description
1 polymer ?
#
loop_
_entity_poly.entity_id
_entity_poly.type
_entity_poly.pdbx_seq_one_letter_code
_entity_poly.pdbx_strand_id
1 'polypeptide(L)'
;MSDRTIAIGDIHGYRRSLSALLDAIGPRANDTIVTLGDYVDRGPNSRGVIDRLILLQGQCRLVPLLGNHDEMMLSICRGKTELMGNWLVFGGDSTLACYGKVPEGVPREHIEFLESCRDWYETEEHFLAHGNYYSNLPLDSQPWELLRWESLRERQPFAHRSGKTAIIGHTAQKNGQVLDLGYLKCIDTWIYGDGRLTALELDSGRIWQADKGGRVSGGRQAEGGRRKGEGGTGKAEGGRGKAERGNTR
;
A
#
# COMPACT_ATOMS: atom_id res chain seq x y z
N MET A 1 -18.92 -9.19 -16.23
CA MET A 1 -18.46 -8.48 -15.01
C MET A 1 -17.14 -7.85 -15.38
N SER A 2 -16.92 -6.56 -15.06
CA SER A 2 -15.66 -5.88 -15.34
C SER A 2 -14.53 -6.52 -14.55
N ASP A 3 -13.33 -6.53 -15.13
CA ASP A 3 -12.10 -6.96 -14.50
C ASP A 3 -11.76 -5.98 -13.36
N ARG A 4 -11.43 -6.49 -12.17
CA ARG A 4 -11.07 -5.65 -11.03
C ARG A 4 -9.54 -5.59 -10.89
N THR A 5 -9.02 -4.43 -10.54
CA THR A 5 -7.62 -4.31 -10.07
C THR A 5 -7.64 -3.99 -8.57
N ILE A 6 -7.01 -4.84 -7.76
CA ILE A 6 -7.04 -4.73 -6.31
C ILE A 6 -5.59 -4.70 -5.79
N ALA A 7 -5.23 -3.62 -5.10
CA ALA A 7 -3.95 -3.47 -4.42
C ALA A 7 -4.01 -4.03 -3.00
N ILE A 8 -2.95 -4.72 -2.54
CA ILE A 8 -2.78 -5.18 -1.16
C ILE A 8 -1.49 -4.57 -0.62
N GLY A 9 -1.57 -3.88 0.52
CA GLY A 9 -0.44 -3.25 1.19
C GLY A 9 0.50 -4.24 1.86
N ASP A 10 1.43 -3.71 2.65
CA ASP A 10 2.50 -4.42 3.33
C ASP A 10 1.99 -5.55 4.22
N ILE A 11 2.49 -6.78 4.01
CA ILE A 11 1.92 -8.00 4.61
C ILE A 11 2.70 -8.44 5.85
N HIS A 12 4.03 -8.31 5.82
CA HIS A 12 4.93 -8.58 6.93
C HIS A 12 4.65 -9.89 7.69
N GLY A 13 4.60 -11.02 6.98
CA GLY A 13 4.44 -12.33 7.60
C GLY A 13 3.05 -12.60 8.24
N TYR A 14 2.07 -11.71 8.09
CA TYR A 14 0.72 -11.91 8.62
C TYR A 14 -0.17 -12.73 7.68
N ARG A 15 0.24 -14.00 7.45
CA ARG A 15 -0.48 -14.95 6.58
C ARG A 15 -1.97 -15.05 6.88
N ARG A 16 -2.35 -15.03 8.18
CA ARG A 16 -3.76 -15.15 8.59
C ARG A 16 -4.59 -13.96 8.09
N SER A 17 -4.03 -12.75 8.20
CA SER A 17 -4.67 -11.52 7.70
C SER A 17 -4.78 -11.55 6.18
N LEU A 18 -3.72 -11.97 5.47
CA LEU A 18 -3.73 -12.13 4.01
C LEU A 18 -4.80 -13.12 3.56
N SER A 19 -4.86 -14.31 4.18
CA SER A 19 -5.86 -15.32 3.83
C SER A 19 -7.28 -14.80 4.03
N ALA A 20 -7.55 -14.17 5.18
CA ALA A 20 -8.87 -13.61 5.47
C ALA A 20 -9.28 -12.49 4.51
N LEU A 21 -8.33 -11.63 4.09
CA LEU A 21 -8.59 -10.61 3.06
C LEU A 21 -8.92 -11.25 1.72
N LEU A 22 -8.12 -12.22 1.27
CA LEU A 22 -8.35 -12.91 0.01
C LEU A 22 -9.70 -13.65 0.00
N ASP A 23 -10.08 -14.29 1.12
CA ASP A 23 -11.39 -14.94 1.26
C ASP A 23 -12.54 -13.93 1.16
N ALA A 24 -12.39 -12.74 1.76
CA ALA A 24 -13.39 -11.67 1.70
C ALA A 24 -13.46 -10.96 0.33
N ILE A 25 -12.35 -10.83 -0.38
CA ILE A 25 -12.26 -10.28 -1.74
C ILE A 25 -12.89 -11.26 -2.74
N GLY A 26 -12.66 -12.57 -2.56
CA GLY A 26 -13.05 -13.63 -3.49
C GLY A 26 -12.42 -13.40 -4.87
N PRO A 27 -11.10 -13.53 -5.04
CA PRO A 27 -10.43 -13.30 -6.33
C PRO A 27 -11.02 -14.18 -7.43
N ARG A 28 -11.19 -13.62 -8.62
CA ARG A 28 -11.70 -14.28 -9.83
C ARG A 28 -10.60 -14.40 -10.86
N ALA A 29 -10.75 -15.31 -11.81
CA ALA A 29 -9.71 -15.57 -12.82
C ALA A 29 -9.30 -14.34 -13.65
N ASN A 30 -10.22 -13.40 -13.87
CA ASN A 30 -9.99 -12.15 -14.60
C ASN A 30 -9.61 -10.95 -13.71
N ASP A 31 -9.53 -11.13 -12.38
CA ASP A 31 -9.05 -10.06 -11.49
C ASP A 31 -7.52 -9.94 -11.59
N THR A 32 -7.02 -8.72 -11.41
CA THR A 32 -5.61 -8.44 -11.16
C THR A 32 -5.41 -8.07 -9.69
N ILE A 33 -4.63 -8.87 -8.98
CA ILE A 33 -4.21 -8.56 -7.61
C ILE A 33 -2.78 -8.03 -7.69
N VAL A 34 -2.55 -6.82 -7.19
CA VAL A 34 -1.22 -6.21 -7.08
C VAL A 34 -0.84 -6.16 -5.61
N THR A 35 0.21 -6.85 -5.21
CA THR A 35 0.74 -6.78 -3.84
C THR A 35 1.91 -5.81 -3.79
N LEU A 36 1.90 -4.87 -2.85
CA LEU A 36 2.84 -3.74 -2.84
C LEU A 36 4.22 -4.10 -2.28
N GLY A 37 4.49 -5.36 -1.92
CA GLY A 37 5.76 -5.77 -1.32
C GLY A 37 5.69 -5.96 0.19
N ASP A 38 6.88 -6.09 0.81
CA ASP A 38 7.05 -6.35 2.23
C ASP A 38 6.23 -7.57 2.70
N TYR A 39 6.49 -8.70 2.03
CA TYR A 39 5.85 -9.99 2.36
C TYR A 39 6.39 -10.58 3.63
N VAL A 40 7.67 -10.30 3.92
CA VAL A 40 8.46 -10.91 4.99
C VAL A 40 8.70 -9.96 6.16
N ASP A 41 9.34 -10.46 7.20
CA ASP A 41 9.78 -9.78 8.41
C ASP A 41 8.67 -9.33 9.36
N ARG A 42 9.04 -9.11 10.64
CA ARG A 42 8.20 -8.58 11.71
C ARG A 42 7.08 -9.53 12.17
N GLY A 43 6.40 -10.18 11.25
CA GLY A 43 5.27 -11.06 11.55
C GLY A 43 5.65 -12.53 11.66
N PRO A 44 4.73 -13.38 12.12
CA PRO A 44 5.06 -14.73 12.59
C PRO A 44 5.18 -15.78 11.47
N ASN A 45 4.81 -15.49 10.21
CA ASN A 45 4.73 -16.52 9.18
C ASN A 45 5.02 -16.01 7.77
N SER A 46 6.24 -15.50 7.56
CA SER A 46 6.72 -15.04 6.24
C SER A 46 6.67 -16.15 5.19
N ARG A 47 7.09 -17.38 5.55
CA ARG A 47 7.00 -18.54 4.67
C ARG A 47 5.58 -18.76 4.16
N GLY A 48 4.61 -18.83 5.06
CA GLY A 48 3.22 -19.05 4.67
C GLY A 48 2.59 -17.91 3.89
N VAL A 49 3.11 -16.67 3.98
CA VAL A 49 2.71 -15.56 3.10
C VAL A 49 3.15 -15.85 1.67
N ILE A 50 4.42 -16.18 1.45
CA ILE A 50 4.95 -16.48 0.10
C ILE A 50 4.23 -17.70 -0.48
N ASP A 51 4.07 -18.80 0.29
CA ASP A 51 3.28 -19.97 -0.11
C ASP A 51 1.88 -19.58 -0.61
N ARG A 52 1.20 -18.68 0.12
CA ARG A 52 -0.16 -18.26 -0.22
C ARG A 52 -0.21 -17.42 -1.50
N LEU A 53 0.81 -16.58 -1.73
CA LEU A 53 0.92 -15.76 -2.95
C LEU A 53 1.26 -16.60 -4.17
N ILE A 54 2.15 -17.61 -4.05
CA ILE A 54 2.43 -18.56 -5.12
C ILE A 54 1.15 -19.31 -5.51
N LEU A 55 0.36 -19.78 -4.54
CA LEU A 55 -0.93 -20.44 -4.82
C LEU A 55 -1.93 -19.48 -5.49
N LEU A 56 -1.89 -18.19 -5.18
CA LEU A 56 -2.78 -17.18 -5.78
C LEU A 56 -2.49 -16.96 -7.27
N GLN A 57 -1.24 -17.17 -7.73
CA GLN A 57 -0.88 -17.07 -9.17
C GLN A 57 -1.69 -18.05 -10.05
N GLY A 58 -2.12 -19.17 -9.49
CA GLY A 58 -2.98 -20.13 -10.19
C GLY A 58 -4.49 -19.79 -10.19
N GLN A 59 -4.89 -18.74 -9.47
CA GLN A 59 -6.30 -18.36 -9.29
C GLN A 59 -6.70 -17.10 -10.06
N CYS A 60 -5.78 -16.15 -10.18
CA CYS A 60 -6.00 -14.87 -10.86
C CYS A 60 -4.64 -14.30 -11.35
N ARG A 61 -4.69 -13.16 -12.01
CA ARG A 61 -3.44 -12.46 -12.37
C ARG A 61 -2.84 -11.81 -11.13
N LEU A 62 -1.76 -12.39 -10.58
CA LEU A 62 -0.96 -11.79 -9.52
C LEU A 62 0.18 -10.95 -10.11
N VAL A 63 0.32 -9.71 -9.65
CA VAL A 63 1.44 -8.81 -9.95
C VAL A 63 2.13 -8.45 -8.62
N PRO A 64 3.16 -9.19 -8.21
CA PRO A 64 3.90 -8.88 -6.98
C PRO A 64 4.89 -7.75 -7.23
N LEU A 65 4.94 -6.76 -6.33
CA LEU A 65 5.99 -5.75 -6.28
C LEU A 65 7.02 -6.11 -5.22
N LEU A 66 8.26 -5.64 -5.37
CA LEU A 66 9.34 -5.91 -4.43
C LEU A 66 9.42 -4.79 -3.40
N GLY A 67 9.25 -5.14 -2.12
CA GLY A 67 9.51 -4.25 -1.00
C GLY A 67 10.98 -4.27 -0.56
N ASN A 68 11.38 -3.30 0.26
CA ASN A 68 12.76 -3.25 0.77
C ASN A 68 13.09 -4.42 1.71
N HIS A 69 12.13 -4.92 2.47
CA HIS A 69 12.30 -6.11 3.31
C HIS A 69 12.54 -7.38 2.48
N ASP A 70 11.80 -7.53 1.40
CA ASP A 70 11.94 -8.64 0.47
C ASP A 70 13.29 -8.59 -0.25
N GLU A 71 13.76 -7.38 -0.63
CA GLU A 71 15.08 -7.16 -1.21
C GLU A 71 16.21 -7.51 -0.25
N MET A 72 16.09 -7.15 1.05
CA MET A 72 17.06 -7.54 2.06
C MET A 72 17.17 -9.06 2.17
N MET A 73 16.04 -9.76 2.31
CA MET A 73 16.00 -11.23 2.35
C MET A 73 16.65 -11.84 1.11
N LEU A 74 16.26 -11.37 -0.08
CA LEU A 74 16.78 -11.85 -1.35
C LEU A 74 18.31 -11.66 -1.46
N SER A 75 18.81 -10.50 -1.01
CA SER A 75 20.25 -10.20 -0.97
C SER A 75 21.01 -11.16 -0.06
N ILE A 76 20.47 -11.47 1.12
CA ILE A 76 21.04 -12.45 2.05
C ILE A 76 21.05 -13.85 1.42
N CYS A 77 19.94 -14.29 0.83
CA CYS A 77 19.85 -15.60 0.16
C CYS A 77 20.81 -15.73 -1.04
N ARG A 78 21.21 -14.59 -1.64
CA ARG A 78 22.23 -14.52 -2.71
C ARG A 78 23.66 -14.41 -2.19
N GLY A 79 23.88 -14.57 -0.88
CA GLY A 79 25.21 -14.61 -0.24
C GLY A 79 25.77 -13.28 0.25
N LYS A 80 25.01 -12.17 0.21
CA LYS A 80 25.41 -10.89 0.80
C LYS A 80 25.25 -10.89 2.32
N THR A 81 25.97 -11.80 3.00
CA THR A 81 25.84 -12.04 4.44
C THR A 81 26.26 -10.85 5.31
N GLU A 82 27.04 -9.92 4.78
CA GLU A 82 27.40 -8.66 5.43
C GLU A 82 26.18 -7.78 5.76
N LEU A 83 25.07 -7.97 5.06
CA LEU A 83 23.80 -7.27 5.30
C LEU A 83 22.95 -7.91 6.41
N MET A 84 23.34 -9.09 6.91
CA MET A 84 22.56 -9.87 7.88
C MET A 84 22.23 -9.04 9.13
N GLY A 85 23.20 -8.35 9.70
CA GLY A 85 23.00 -7.54 10.91
C GLY A 85 21.92 -6.48 10.74
N ASN A 86 21.93 -5.78 9.62
CA ASN A 86 20.91 -4.77 9.31
C ASN A 86 19.54 -5.40 9.13
N TRP A 87 19.46 -6.51 8.38
CA TRP A 87 18.19 -7.21 8.14
C TRP A 87 17.55 -7.69 9.45
N LEU A 88 18.34 -8.26 10.37
CA LEU A 88 17.84 -8.70 11.69
C LEU A 88 17.25 -7.55 12.51
N VAL A 89 17.86 -6.34 12.47
CA VAL A 89 17.35 -5.15 13.15
C VAL A 89 15.98 -4.73 12.60
N PHE A 90 15.71 -4.97 11.31
CA PHE A 90 14.43 -4.67 10.68
C PHE A 90 13.37 -5.78 10.85
N GLY A 91 13.68 -6.86 11.58
CA GLY A 91 12.75 -7.95 11.88
C GLY A 91 12.93 -9.20 11.05
N GLY A 92 14.07 -9.37 10.38
CA GLY A 92 14.43 -10.55 9.60
C GLY A 92 14.60 -11.82 10.44
N ASP A 93 14.79 -11.69 11.76
CA ASP A 93 14.82 -12.78 12.72
C ASP A 93 13.53 -13.62 12.69
N SER A 94 12.37 -12.94 12.59
CA SER A 94 11.06 -13.58 12.44
C SER A 94 10.95 -14.38 11.14
N THR A 95 11.53 -13.88 10.07
CA THR A 95 11.59 -14.59 8.78
C THR A 95 12.50 -15.81 8.86
N LEU A 96 13.73 -15.64 9.36
CA LEU A 96 14.66 -16.76 9.54
C LEU A 96 14.05 -17.89 10.41
N ALA A 97 13.28 -17.54 11.44
CA ALA A 97 12.59 -18.51 12.27
C ALA A 97 11.63 -19.41 11.46
N CYS A 98 11.04 -18.89 10.36
CA CYS A 98 10.17 -19.65 9.47
C CYS A 98 10.92 -20.61 8.54
N TYR A 99 12.27 -20.48 8.41
CA TYR A 99 13.12 -21.23 7.48
C TYR A 99 14.27 -21.98 8.19
N GLY A 100 14.06 -22.39 9.43
CA GLY A 100 15.07 -23.17 10.17
C GLY A 100 16.22 -22.34 10.72
N LYS A 101 16.05 -21.01 10.80
CA LYS A 101 17.01 -20.04 11.33
C LYS A 101 18.28 -19.85 10.48
N VAL A 102 18.26 -20.28 9.24
CA VAL A 102 19.37 -20.12 8.29
C VAL A 102 18.85 -19.71 6.91
N PRO A 103 19.57 -18.85 6.16
CA PRO A 103 19.14 -18.42 4.82
C PRO A 103 19.01 -19.59 3.82
N GLU A 104 19.84 -20.60 3.95
CA GLU A 104 19.87 -21.79 3.11
C GLU A 104 18.59 -22.64 3.28
N GLY A 105 17.81 -22.41 4.34
CA GLY A 105 16.51 -23.02 4.58
C GLY A 105 15.38 -22.46 3.72
N VAL A 106 15.62 -21.36 3.00
CA VAL A 106 14.63 -20.74 2.11
C VAL A 106 14.48 -21.59 0.84
N PRO A 107 13.27 -22.10 0.53
CA PRO A 107 13.04 -22.89 -0.68
C PRO A 107 13.34 -22.07 -1.93
N ARG A 108 13.86 -22.74 -2.96
CA ARG A 108 14.18 -22.11 -4.25
C ARG A 108 12.97 -21.42 -4.88
N GLU A 109 11.80 -22.02 -4.79
CA GLU A 109 10.54 -21.45 -5.29
C GLU A 109 10.17 -20.11 -4.66
N HIS A 110 10.56 -19.90 -3.38
CA HIS A 110 10.35 -18.62 -2.69
C HIS A 110 11.34 -17.54 -3.18
N ILE A 111 12.58 -17.95 -3.43
CA ILE A 111 13.59 -17.05 -4.04
C ILE A 111 13.13 -16.64 -5.44
N GLU A 112 12.71 -17.59 -6.26
CA GLU A 112 12.20 -17.37 -7.63
C GLU A 112 10.94 -16.48 -7.62
N PHE A 113 10.05 -16.65 -6.64
CA PHE A 113 8.92 -15.75 -6.45
C PHE A 113 9.37 -14.32 -6.20
N LEU A 114 10.29 -14.09 -5.24
CA LEU A 114 10.81 -12.75 -4.94
C LEU A 114 11.58 -12.15 -6.13
N GLU A 115 12.32 -12.96 -6.88
CA GLU A 115 13.02 -12.55 -8.10
C GLU A 115 12.07 -12.15 -9.25
N SER A 116 10.84 -12.68 -9.25
CA SER A 116 9.80 -12.34 -10.23
C SER A 116 9.08 -11.03 -9.93
N CYS A 117 9.28 -10.45 -8.72
CA CYS A 117 8.65 -9.21 -8.31
C CYS A 117 9.12 -8.03 -9.15
N ARG A 118 8.22 -7.08 -9.37
CA ARG A 118 8.46 -5.87 -10.15
C ARG A 118 8.73 -4.67 -9.25
N ASP A 119 9.27 -3.61 -9.82
CA ASP A 119 9.45 -2.33 -9.10
C ASP A 119 8.17 -1.50 -9.08
N TRP A 120 7.40 -1.60 -10.14
CA TRP A 120 6.15 -0.87 -10.31
C TRP A 120 5.19 -1.61 -11.25
N TYR A 121 3.92 -1.20 -11.19
CA TYR A 121 2.86 -1.61 -12.10
C TYR A 121 1.96 -0.42 -12.42
N GLU A 122 1.37 -0.36 -13.63
CA GLU A 122 0.43 0.70 -13.98
C GLU A 122 -0.83 0.16 -14.65
N THR A 123 -1.91 0.91 -14.45
CA THR A 123 -3.18 0.83 -15.17
C THR A 123 -3.41 2.11 -15.96
N GLU A 124 -4.58 2.32 -16.52
CA GLU A 124 -4.93 3.57 -17.19
C GLU A 124 -4.92 4.76 -16.22
N GLU A 125 -5.51 4.61 -15.03
CA GLU A 125 -5.74 5.69 -14.06
C GLU A 125 -4.75 5.68 -12.87
N HIS A 126 -4.03 4.57 -12.65
CA HIS A 126 -3.19 4.40 -11.47
C HIS A 126 -1.81 3.88 -11.82
N PHE A 127 -0.83 4.16 -10.97
CA PHE A 127 0.40 3.39 -10.90
C PHE A 127 0.67 2.97 -9.45
N LEU A 128 1.35 1.84 -9.31
CA LEU A 128 1.61 1.21 -8.03
C LEU A 128 3.12 1.00 -7.86
N ALA A 129 3.64 1.35 -6.70
CA ALA A 129 5.03 1.10 -6.29
C ALA A 129 5.05 0.77 -4.80
N HIS A 130 6.14 0.19 -4.29
CA HIS A 130 6.24 -0.06 -2.86
C HIS A 130 6.47 1.22 -2.07
N GLY A 131 7.53 1.99 -2.39
CA GLY A 131 7.94 3.20 -1.68
C GLY A 131 7.47 4.50 -2.36
N ASN A 132 8.42 5.33 -2.76
CA ASN A 132 8.17 6.66 -3.27
C ASN A 132 8.49 6.79 -4.77
N TYR A 133 8.32 7.99 -5.35
CA TYR A 133 8.60 8.27 -6.75
C TYR A 133 9.00 9.73 -6.97
N TYR A 134 9.72 10.02 -8.07
CA TYR A 134 9.89 11.38 -8.57
C TYR A 134 8.74 11.77 -9.49
N SER A 135 8.04 12.85 -9.15
CA SER A 135 6.84 13.30 -9.88
C SER A 135 7.10 13.73 -11.33
N ASN A 136 8.33 14.13 -11.64
CA ASN A 136 8.75 14.66 -12.94
C ASN A 136 9.45 13.64 -13.85
N LEU A 137 9.71 12.40 -13.37
CA LEU A 137 10.32 11.34 -14.17
C LEU A 137 9.23 10.36 -14.70
N PRO A 138 9.38 9.79 -15.91
CA PRO A 138 8.57 8.66 -16.35
C PRO A 138 8.73 7.45 -15.43
N LEU A 139 7.75 6.54 -15.39
CA LEU A 139 7.77 5.37 -14.50
C LEU A 139 8.92 4.41 -14.81
N ASP A 140 9.26 4.24 -16.08
CA ASP A 140 10.38 3.41 -16.56
C ASP A 140 11.77 4.00 -16.27
N SER A 141 11.81 5.27 -15.87
CA SER A 141 13.05 6.01 -15.55
C SER A 141 13.21 6.28 -14.06
N GLN A 142 12.30 5.75 -13.22
CA GLN A 142 12.38 5.89 -11.76
C GLN A 142 13.55 5.06 -11.20
N PRO A 143 14.39 5.61 -10.30
CA PRO A 143 15.38 4.81 -9.59
C PRO A 143 14.70 3.72 -8.75
N TRP A 144 15.18 2.48 -8.85
CA TRP A 144 14.60 1.36 -8.09
C TRP A 144 14.75 1.53 -6.57
N GLU A 145 15.84 2.18 -6.13
CA GLU A 145 16.06 2.51 -4.72
C GLU A 145 14.94 3.38 -4.18
N LEU A 146 14.50 4.36 -4.97
CA LEU A 146 13.41 5.24 -4.61
C LEU A 146 12.08 4.51 -4.52
N LEU A 147 11.81 3.67 -5.53
CA LEU A 147 10.57 2.89 -5.60
C LEU A 147 10.41 1.87 -4.47
N ARG A 148 11.53 1.47 -3.81
CA ARG A 148 11.52 0.47 -2.74
C ARG A 148 11.82 1.02 -1.36
N TRP A 149 12.65 2.09 -1.23
CA TRP A 149 13.24 2.46 0.06
C TRP A 149 12.81 3.83 0.60
N GLU A 150 12.57 4.82 -0.27
CA GLU A 150 12.24 6.16 0.22
C GLU A 150 10.83 6.24 0.78
N SER A 151 10.72 6.72 2.02
CA SER A 151 9.43 6.88 2.70
C SER A 151 8.80 8.25 2.44
N LEU A 152 7.48 8.38 2.60
CA LEU A 152 6.77 9.67 2.58
C LEU A 152 7.21 10.61 3.73
N ARG A 153 7.85 10.08 4.77
CA ARG A 153 8.39 10.89 5.88
C ARG A 153 9.66 11.63 5.47
N GLU A 154 10.44 11.03 4.57
CA GLU A 154 11.65 11.66 4.02
C GLU A 154 11.29 12.71 3.00
N ARG A 155 10.32 12.41 2.14
CA ARG A 155 9.85 13.33 1.11
C ARG A 155 8.42 12.99 0.69
N GLN A 156 7.52 13.98 0.77
CA GLN A 156 6.20 13.86 0.17
C GLN A 156 6.29 14.28 -1.31
N PRO A 157 5.96 13.38 -2.27
CA PRO A 157 6.02 13.70 -3.70
C PRO A 157 4.85 14.60 -4.09
N PHE A 158 4.98 15.28 -5.24
CA PHE A 158 3.85 15.92 -5.91
C PHE A 158 3.09 14.91 -6.78
N ALA A 159 1.96 15.33 -7.36
CA ALA A 159 1.26 14.56 -8.37
C ALA A 159 2.21 14.17 -9.52
N HIS A 160 2.14 12.91 -9.94
CA HIS A 160 3.00 12.42 -11.01
C HIS A 160 2.62 13.04 -12.35
N ARG A 161 3.63 13.30 -13.21
CA ARG A 161 3.46 13.93 -14.54
C ARG A 161 2.49 13.19 -15.47
N SER A 162 2.24 11.92 -15.25
CA SER A 162 1.29 11.12 -16.04
C SER A 162 -0.17 11.45 -15.74
N GLY A 163 -0.46 12.20 -14.66
CA GLY A 163 -1.82 12.43 -14.16
C GLY A 163 -2.43 11.25 -13.40
N LYS A 164 -1.76 10.08 -13.37
CA LYS A 164 -2.23 8.88 -12.67
C LYS A 164 -2.13 9.04 -11.15
N THR A 165 -3.05 8.43 -10.42
CA THR A 165 -3.00 8.34 -8.95
C THR A 165 -1.99 7.26 -8.53
N ALA A 166 -1.05 7.64 -7.64
CA ALA A 166 -0.09 6.71 -7.05
C ALA A 166 -0.75 5.86 -5.95
N ILE A 167 -0.50 4.55 -5.94
CA ILE A 167 -0.89 3.64 -4.84
C ILE A 167 0.40 3.04 -4.28
N ILE A 168 0.72 3.34 -3.02
CA ILE A 168 1.98 2.94 -2.40
C ILE A 168 1.79 2.29 -1.03
N GLY A 169 2.85 1.61 -0.57
CA GLY A 169 3.00 1.00 0.75
C GLY A 169 4.08 1.68 1.61
N HIS A 170 4.95 0.89 2.23
CA HIS A 170 6.20 1.24 2.89
C HIS A 170 6.10 2.24 4.06
N THR A 171 5.34 3.30 3.91
CA THR A 171 5.20 4.33 4.95
C THR A 171 4.02 4.04 5.85
N ALA A 172 4.26 3.28 6.92
CA ALA A 172 3.22 2.83 7.84
C ALA A 172 2.37 3.99 8.40
N GLN A 173 1.07 3.93 8.10
CA GLN A 173 0.04 4.83 8.61
C GLN A 173 -0.41 4.36 10.00
N LYS A 174 0.23 4.89 11.06
CA LYS A 174 0.05 4.41 12.45
C LYS A 174 -1.36 4.62 13.02
N ASN A 175 -2.17 5.45 12.39
CA ASN A 175 -3.60 5.62 12.72
C ASN A 175 -4.49 4.49 12.16
N GLY A 176 -3.92 3.54 11.41
CA GLY A 176 -4.63 2.42 10.78
C GLY A 176 -5.55 2.80 9.62
N GLN A 177 -5.44 4.03 9.11
CA GLN A 177 -6.23 4.52 7.98
C GLN A 177 -5.40 4.72 6.74
N VAL A 178 -6.01 4.55 5.58
CA VAL A 178 -5.38 4.88 4.28
C VAL A 178 -5.12 6.38 4.23
N LEU A 179 -3.88 6.78 3.93
CA LEU A 179 -3.58 8.17 3.58
C LEU A 179 -4.10 8.43 2.16
N ASP A 180 -4.91 9.45 1.99
CA ASP A 180 -5.44 9.88 0.69
C ASP A 180 -5.17 11.36 0.46
N LEU A 181 -4.30 11.65 -0.51
CA LEU A 181 -3.94 13.01 -0.93
C LEU A 181 -4.61 13.40 -2.27
N GLY A 182 -5.54 12.57 -2.78
CA GLY A 182 -6.16 12.74 -4.07
C GLY A 182 -5.31 12.16 -5.22
N TYR A 183 -4.06 12.57 -5.35
CA TYR A 183 -3.11 12.09 -6.36
C TYR A 183 -2.23 10.92 -5.88
N LEU A 184 -2.28 10.60 -4.59
CA LEU A 184 -1.53 9.51 -3.95
C LEU A 184 -2.37 8.89 -2.84
N LYS A 185 -2.36 7.56 -2.76
CA LYS A 185 -2.87 6.82 -1.61
C LYS A 185 -1.77 5.92 -1.05
N CYS A 186 -1.56 5.96 0.28
CA CYS A 186 -0.69 5.00 0.96
C CYS A 186 -1.56 4.03 1.74
N ILE A 187 -1.45 2.73 1.42
CA ILE A 187 -2.28 1.66 1.99
C ILE A 187 -1.52 0.73 2.95
N ASP A 188 -0.26 1.06 3.31
CA ASP A 188 0.38 0.43 4.47
C ASP A 188 -0.26 0.98 5.75
N THR A 189 -1.20 0.25 6.29
CA THR A 189 -1.95 0.62 7.49
C THR A 189 -1.45 -0.10 8.74
N TRP A 190 -0.13 -0.40 8.77
CA TRP A 190 0.65 -0.78 9.94
C TRP A 190 0.24 -2.11 10.59
N ILE A 191 0.08 -3.18 9.80
CA ILE A 191 -0.33 -4.50 10.30
C ILE A 191 0.60 -5.05 11.39
N TYR A 192 1.91 -4.78 11.32
CA TYR A 192 2.87 -5.25 12.31
C TYR A 192 2.82 -4.49 13.66
N GLY A 193 2.14 -3.33 13.72
CA GLY A 193 1.81 -2.59 14.94
C GLY A 193 0.37 -2.82 15.39
N ASP A 194 -0.36 -1.74 15.66
CA ASP A 194 -1.77 -1.81 16.11
C ASP A 194 -2.77 -1.62 14.96
N GLY A 195 -2.27 -1.62 13.72
CA GLY A 195 -3.06 -1.43 12.52
C GLY A 195 -3.61 -2.73 11.92
N ARG A 196 -3.82 -2.71 10.61
CA ARG A 196 -4.46 -3.80 9.84
C ARG A 196 -3.77 -3.97 8.49
N LEU A 197 -3.96 -5.12 7.86
CA LEU A 197 -3.63 -5.32 6.45
C LEU A 197 -4.77 -4.76 5.60
N THR A 198 -4.45 -3.89 4.65
CA THR A 198 -5.43 -3.22 3.79
C THR A 198 -5.36 -3.73 2.36
N ALA A 199 -6.54 -3.95 1.76
CA ALA A 199 -6.72 -4.10 0.33
C ALA A 199 -7.63 -2.99 -0.20
N LEU A 200 -7.30 -2.47 -1.39
CA LEU A 200 -8.01 -1.40 -2.10
C LEU A 200 -8.35 -1.83 -3.53
N GLU A 201 -9.62 -1.89 -3.87
CA GLU A 201 -10.08 -2.00 -5.26
C GLU A 201 -9.97 -0.63 -5.93
N LEU A 202 -9.20 -0.53 -7.01
CA LEU A 202 -8.80 0.77 -7.56
C LEU A 202 -9.96 1.54 -8.16
N ASP A 203 -10.82 0.87 -8.94
CA ASP A 203 -11.89 1.53 -9.69
C ASP A 203 -13.05 1.97 -8.80
N SER A 204 -13.43 1.13 -7.82
CA SER A 204 -14.56 1.42 -6.93
C SER A 204 -14.16 2.20 -5.67
N GLY A 205 -12.86 2.21 -5.33
CA GLY A 205 -12.37 2.72 -4.06
C GLY A 205 -12.75 1.86 -2.84
N ARG A 206 -13.25 0.64 -3.07
CA ARG A 206 -13.66 -0.27 -2.00
C ARG A 206 -12.46 -0.74 -1.19
N ILE A 207 -12.57 -0.67 0.14
CA ILE A 207 -11.50 -1.04 1.06
C ILE A 207 -11.94 -2.23 1.92
N TRP A 208 -11.03 -3.20 2.08
CA TRP A 208 -11.09 -4.27 3.06
C TRP A 208 -9.89 -4.16 3.98
N GLN A 209 -10.09 -4.42 5.25
CA GLN A 209 -9.01 -4.45 6.24
C GLN A 209 -9.12 -5.69 7.13
N ALA A 210 -8.02 -6.40 7.33
CA ALA A 210 -7.94 -7.54 8.23
C ALA A 210 -7.01 -7.26 9.41
N ASP A 211 -7.44 -7.54 10.64
CA ASP A 211 -6.58 -7.50 11.82
C ASP A 211 -5.64 -8.73 11.86
N LYS A 212 -4.69 -8.74 12.80
CA LYS A 212 -3.73 -9.86 13.00
C LYS A 212 -4.43 -11.21 13.25
N GLY A 213 -5.63 -11.18 13.80
CA GLY A 213 -6.47 -12.36 14.05
C GLY A 213 -7.26 -12.84 12.84
N GLY A 214 -7.22 -12.10 11.71
CA GLY A 214 -7.97 -12.42 10.50
C GLY A 214 -9.43 -11.96 10.54
N ARG A 215 -9.81 -11.06 11.45
CA ARG A 215 -11.14 -10.45 11.41
C ARG A 215 -11.15 -9.36 10.35
N VAL A 216 -12.03 -9.49 9.36
CA VAL A 216 -12.16 -8.54 8.26
C VAL A 216 -13.22 -7.51 8.58
N SER A 217 -12.92 -6.26 8.30
CA SER A 217 -13.84 -5.13 8.30
C SER A 217 -13.77 -4.41 6.95
N GLY A 218 -14.83 -3.68 6.57
CA GLY A 218 -14.89 -2.97 5.30
C GLY A 218 -15.68 -3.75 4.26
N GLY A 219 -15.39 -3.44 2.99
CA GLY A 219 -16.24 -3.84 1.86
C GLY A 219 -17.29 -2.78 1.56
N ARG A 220 -17.24 -1.60 2.21
CA ARG A 220 -18.01 -0.39 1.85
C ARG A 220 -17.18 0.44 0.87
N GLN A 221 -17.85 1.16 -0.02
CA GLN A 221 -17.19 2.18 -0.83
C GLN A 221 -16.54 3.23 0.10
N ALA A 222 -15.34 3.70 -0.26
CA ALA A 222 -14.77 4.87 0.40
C ALA A 222 -15.75 6.03 0.21
N GLU A 223 -16.26 6.62 1.29
CA GLU A 223 -17.07 7.83 1.19
C GLU A 223 -16.17 8.93 0.63
N GLY A 224 -16.35 9.21 -0.67
CA GLY A 224 -15.69 10.31 -1.33
C GLY A 224 -16.10 11.60 -0.63
N GLY A 225 -15.15 12.27 0.00
CA GLY A 225 -15.34 13.57 0.60
C GLY A 225 -15.67 14.64 -0.46
N ARG A 226 -16.90 14.61 -0.98
CA ARG A 226 -17.47 15.76 -1.69
C ARG A 226 -17.63 16.88 -0.67
N ARG A 227 -16.69 17.79 -0.62
CA ARG A 227 -16.95 19.12 -0.07
C ARG A 227 -18.07 19.73 -0.92
N LYS A 228 -19.30 19.75 -0.39
CA LYS A 228 -20.38 20.58 -0.91
C LYS A 228 -19.89 22.02 -0.80
N GLY A 229 -19.60 22.64 -1.92
CA GLY A 229 -19.50 24.08 -2.03
C GLY A 229 -20.88 24.65 -1.73
N GLU A 230 -21.06 25.26 -0.56
CA GLU A 230 -22.23 26.07 -0.27
C GLU A 230 -22.15 27.32 -1.14
N GLY A 231 -22.88 27.32 -2.24
CA GLY A 231 -23.18 28.49 -3.03
C GLY A 231 -24.12 29.37 -2.25
N GLY A 232 -23.57 30.35 -1.53
CA GLY A 232 -24.34 31.41 -0.91
C GLY A 232 -24.91 32.35 -1.97
N THR A 233 -26.18 32.18 -2.32
CA THR A 233 -26.95 33.22 -3.04
C THR A 233 -27.33 34.31 -2.06
N GLY A 234 -26.55 35.41 -2.05
CA GLY A 234 -26.90 36.62 -1.35
C GLY A 234 -28.08 37.32 -2.04
N LYS A 235 -29.24 37.33 -1.41
CA LYS A 235 -30.32 38.28 -1.74
C LYS A 235 -30.00 39.64 -1.13
N ALA A 236 -29.87 40.63 -1.99
CA ALA A 236 -29.88 42.01 -1.61
C ALA A 236 -31.33 42.44 -1.27
N GLU A 237 -31.60 42.83 -0.05
CA GLU A 237 -32.75 43.63 0.31
C GLU A 237 -32.30 45.01 0.73
N GLY A 238 -32.82 46.00 -0.01
CA GLY A 238 -32.62 47.40 0.26
C GLY A 238 -33.51 47.90 1.43
N GLY A 239 -32.95 48.69 2.31
CA GLY A 239 -33.64 49.40 3.38
C GLY A 239 -33.12 50.82 3.50
N ARG A 240 -33.98 51.77 3.12
CA ARG A 240 -33.78 53.22 3.22
C ARG A 240 -33.89 53.73 4.66
N GLY A 241 -33.09 54.75 4.97
CA GLY A 241 -33.53 55.91 5.78
C GLY A 241 -33.08 55.89 7.24
N LYS A 242 -32.35 56.82 7.69
CA LYS A 242 -32.62 58.20 8.06
C LYS A 242 -31.40 58.84 8.73
N ALA A 243 -31.14 60.06 8.35
CA ALA A 243 -30.19 60.88 9.05
C ALA A 243 -30.77 61.38 10.37
N GLU A 244 -29.95 61.47 11.42
CA GLU A 244 -30.13 62.46 12.50
C GLU A 244 -28.78 62.92 13.03
N ARG A 245 -28.71 64.25 13.19
CA ARG A 245 -27.55 65.05 13.63
C ARG A 245 -27.53 65.15 15.16
N GLY A 246 -26.39 65.43 15.70
CA GLY A 246 -26.24 65.94 17.09
C GLY A 246 -24.83 65.57 17.57
N ASN A 247 -23.94 66.40 17.50
CA ASN A 247 -23.45 67.61 18.15
C ASN A 247 -22.91 67.38 19.57
N THR A 248 -21.66 67.88 19.76
CA THR A 248 -21.01 68.39 20.99
C THR A 248 -20.59 67.32 22.06
N ARG A 249 -19.38 67.16 22.35
CA ARG A 249 -18.29 67.95 22.98
C ARG A 249 -16.96 67.27 22.87
#